data_69e0e465a31622ad8a49e9e4f8298c05
#
_entry.id   69e0e465a31622ad8a49e9e4f8298c05
#
_cell.length_a   1.000
_cell.length_b   1.000
_cell.length_c   1.000
_cell.angle_alpha   90.00
_cell.angle_beta   90.00
_cell.angle_gamma   90.00
#
_symmetry.space_group_name_H-M   'P 1'
#
loop_
_entity.id
_entity.type
_entity.pdbx_description
1 polymer ?
#
loop_
_entity_poly.entity_id
_entity_poly.type
_entity_poly.pdbx_seq_one_letter_code
_entity_poly.pdbx_strand_id
1 'polypeptide(L)'
;MKKIILTLLVVLTTSLSYSQSCCQLAFASNEGNMSEFTTDENFVASHQIPLEYNHNSLVGGEMITFKTTDVTDGNGYLVKSKIKSNKWLFVYQEWWGLNDHIKKQADILYNEMGGNVNVLAIDMYDGKVATTREDAAKYMQSADEKRLENIVNGALAYAGKKAKVASIGWCFGGGWSLKSAILSKKQAIG
;
A
#
# COMPACT_ATOMS: atom_id res chain seq x y z
N MET A 1 -66.22 -22.36 15.14
CA MET A 1 -64.84 -22.73 14.71
C MET A 1 -64.08 -21.44 14.44
N LYS A 2 -63.23 -21.00 15.41
CA LYS A 2 -62.46 -19.77 15.30
C LYS A 2 -61.07 -20.11 14.71
N LYS A 3 -60.76 -19.57 13.54
CA LYS A 3 -59.42 -19.68 12.94
C LYS A 3 -58.48 -18.68 13.61
N ILE A 4 -57.45 -19.17 14.28
CA ILE A 4 -56.37 -18.38 14.84
C ILE A 4 -55.33 -18.20 13.72
N ILE A 5 -55.15 -16.97 13.25
CA ILE A 5 -54.09 -16.60 12.31
C ILE A 5 -52.87 -16.26 13.16
N LEU A 6 -51.86 -17.11 13.11
CA LEU A 6 -50.58 -16.90 13.75
C LEU A 6 -49.70 -16.03 12.83
N THR A 7 -49.58 -14.75 13.14
CA THR A 7 -48.70 -13.83 12.39
C THR A 7 -47.25 -14.01 12.89
N LEU A 8 -46.41 -14.62 12.07
CA LEU A 8 -45.01 -14.81 12.35
C LEU A 8 -44.27 -13.48 12.07
N LEU A 9 -43.90 -12.77 13.12
CA LEU A 9 -43.09 -11.54 13.01
C LEU A 9 -41.62 -11.96 12.83
N VAL A 10 -41.13 -11.91 11.59
CA VAL A 10 -39.70 -12.09 11.30
C VAL A 10 -38.98 -10.79 11.64
N VAL A 11 -38.29 -10.76 12.77
CA VAL A 11 -37.39 -9.66 13.13
C VAL A 11 -36.09 -9.87 12.33
N LEU A 12 -35.93 -9.13 11.24
CA LEU A 12 -34.71 -9.07 10.48
C LEU A 12 -33.69 -8.19 11.23
N THR A 13 -32.84 -8.81 12.04
CA THR A 13 -31.71 -8.11 12.63
C THR A 13 -30.63 -7.91 11.57
N THR A 14 -30.64 -6.75 10.93
CA THR A 14 -29.50 -6.32 10.10
C THR A 14 -28.34 -5.97 11.02
N SER A 15 -27.38 -6.89 11.14
CA SER A 15 -26.07 -6.58 11.71
C SER A 15 -25.37 -5.62 10.76
N LEU A 16 -25.42 -4.31 11.08
CA LEU A 16 -24.54 -3.32 10.44
C LEU A 16 -23.12 -3.64 10.89
N SER A 17 -22.37 -4.29 10.02
CA SER A 17 -20.93 -4.36 10.16
C SER A 17 -20.38 -2.96 9.93
N TYR A 18 -20.09 -2.26 11.01
CA TYR A 18 -19.29 -1.04 10.94
C TYR A 18 -17.86 -1.48 10.57
N SER A 19 -17.53 -1.44 9.28
CA SER A 19 -16.13 -1.35 8.90
C SER A 19 -15.69 0.03 9.37
N GLN A 20 -14.91 0.10 10.44
CA GLN A 20 -14.25 1.34 10.85
C GLN A 20 -13.31 1.73 9.72
N SER A 21 -13.79 2.62 8.88
CA SER A 21 -12.99 3.23 7.82
C SER A 21 -12.02 4.19 8.48
N CYS A 22 -10.74 3.85 8.51
CA CYS A 22 -9.64 4.76 8.87
C CYS A 22 -9.64 6.03 7.98
N CYS A 23 -10.48 6.07 6.94
CA CYS A 23 -10.50 7.13 5.93
C CYS A 23 -11.57 8.21 6.14
N GLN A 24 -12.46 8.11 7.13
CA GLN A 24 -13.56 9.09 7.26
C GLN A 24 -13.15 10.46 7.78
N LEU A 25 -11.97 10.62 8.36
CA LEU A 25 -11.49 11.90 8.89
C LEU A 25 -10.59 12.68 7.91
N ALA A 26 -10.07 12.04 6.87
CA ALA A 26 -9.06 12.63 5.98
C ALA A 26 -9.61 13.67 4.96
N PHE A 27 -10.93 13.80 4.81
CA PHE A 27 -11.51 14.70 3.81
C PHE A 27 -11.98 16.06 4.37
N ALA A 28 -11.79 16.32 5.65
CA ALA A 28 -12.30 17.53 6.30
C ALA A 28 -11.25 18.66 6.45
N SER A 29 -9.98 18.42 6.21
CA SER A 29 -8.93 19.44 6.22
C SER A 29 -8.30 19.59 4.85
N ASN A 30 -8.02 20.83 4.47
CA ASN A 30 -7.68 21.29 3.13
C ASN A 30 -6.33 20.81 2.55
N GLU A 31 -5.64 19.90 3.22
CA GLU A 31 -4.41 19.27 2.71
C GLU A 31 -4.31 17.88 3.36
N GLY A 32 -4.78 16.86 2.65
CA GLY A 32 -4.83 15.47 3.14
C GLY A 32 -3.45 14.86 3.40
N ASN A 33 -2.71 15.44 4.31
CA ASN A 33 -1.41 14.91 4.74
C ASN A 33 -1.64 13.86 5.82
N MET A 34 -1.35 12.59 5.50
CA MET A 34 -1.42 11.46 6.43
C MET A 34 -0.57 11.67 7.70
N SER A 35 0.35 12.64 7.71
CA SER A 35 1.19 12.95 8.87
C SER A 35 0.39 13.42 10.10
N GLU A 36 -0.81 13.99 9.92
CA GLU A 36 -1.66 14.41 11.04
C GLU A 36 -2.10 13.24 11.92
N PHE A 37 -2.26 12.05 11.34
CA PHE A 37 -2.64 10.84 12.10
C PHE A 37 -1.55 10.36 13.06
N THR A 38 -0.31 10.78 12.89
CA THR A 38 0.79 10.36 13.77
C THR A 38 0.66 10.89 15.20
N THR A 39 -0.15 11.93 15.42
CA THR A 39 -0.45 12.50 16.73
C THR A 39 -1.77 11.99 17.34
N ASP A 40 -2.56 11.24 16.58
CA ASP A 40 -3.80 10.61 17.07
C ASP A 40 -3.45 9.34 17.85
N GLU A 41 -3.71 9.37 19.16
CA GLU A 41 -3.42 8.25 20.06
C GLU A 41 -4.16 6.96 19.65
N ASN A 42 -5.39 7.06 19.14
CA ASN A 42 -6.17 5.91 18.68
C ASN A 42 -5.56 5.31 17.42
N PHE A 43 -5.13 6.16 16.47
CA PHE A 43 -4.41 5.71 15.29
C PHE A 43 -3.12 4.99 15.68
N VAL A 44 -2.30 5.61 16.52
CA VAL A 44 -1.02 5.04 16.98
C VAL A 44 -1.24 3.71 17.72
N ALA A 45 -2.24 3.66 18.64
CA ALA A 45 -2.54 2.45 19.41
C ALA A 45 -3.07 1.30 18.55
N SER A 46 -3.81 1.58 17.48
CA SER A 46 -4.35 0.56 16.57
C SER A 46 -3.28 -0.10 15.69
N HIS A 47 -2.12 0.55 15.54
CA HIS A 47 -1.01 0.03 14.73
C HIS A 47 -0.03 -0.75 15.60
N GLN A 48 -0.15 -2.08 15.58
CA GLN A 48 0.76 -2.97 16.30
C GLN A 48 2.16 -2.92 15.67
N ILE A 49 3.20 -2.96 16.53
CA ILE A 49 4.58 -3.09 16.05
C ILE A 49 4.70 -4.42 15.32
N PRO A 50 5.18 -4.44 14.07
CA PRO A 50 5.36 -5.68 13.33
C PRO A 50 6.30 -6.62 14.09
N LEU A 51 5.93 -7.90 14.17
CA LEU A 51 6.80 -8.92 14.74
C LEU A 51 8.08 -9.02 13.90
N GLU A 52 9.19 -9.34 14.55
CA GLU A 52 10.43 -9.60 13.83
C GLU A 52 10.24 -10.76 12.85
N TYR A 53 10.58 -10.51 11.59
CA TYR A 53 10.47 -11.48 10.52
C TYR A 53 11.56 -11.22 9.47
N ASN A 54 12.23 -12.27 9.04
CA ASN A 54 13.22 -12.22 7.98
C ASN A 54 12.66 -12.89 6.73
N HIS A 55 12.47 -12.12 5.68
CA HIS A 55 11.92 -12.60 4.43
C HIS A 55 13.00 -13.22 3.54
N ASN A 56 12.75 -14.46 3.11
CA ASN A 56 13.53 -15.12 2.07
C ASN A 56 12.59 -15.49 0.92
N SER A 57 12.77 -14.85 -0.22
CA SER A 57 11.90 -15.07 -1.37
C SER A 57 12.07 -16.45 -1.98
N LEU A 58 10.97 -17.16 -2.15
CA LEU A 58 10.92 -18.44 -2.88
C LEU A 58 10.52 -18.25 -4.36
N VAL A 59 10.25 -17.02 -4.77
CA VAL A 59 9.79 -16.67 -6.14
C VAL A 59 10.79 -15.78 -6.90
N GLY A 60 11.99 -15.59 -6.33
CA GLY A 60 13.06 -14.83 -6.97
C GLY A 60 12.91 -13.31 -6.83
N GLY A 61 12.26 -12.86 -5.75
CA GLY A 61 12.20 -11.43 -5.42
C GLY A 61 13.57 -10.90 -4.99
N GLU A 62 13.92 -9.72 -5.45
CA GLU A 62 15.21 -9.08 -5.20
C GLU A 62 15.05 -7.57 -4.99
N MET A 63 15.95 -6.98 -4.19
CA MET A 63 16.04 -5.52 -4.09
C MET A 63 16.65 -4.97 -5.37
N ILE A 64 16.03 -3.90 -5.88
CA ILE A 64 16.50 -3.17 -7.06
C ILE A 64 16.65 -1.70 -6.77
N THR A 65 17.42 -1.03 -7.61
CA THR A 65 17.54 0.42 -7.65
C THR A 65 17.07 0.94 -9.01
N PHE A 66 16.38 2.07 -9.04
CA PHE A 66 15.93 2.72 -10.27
C PHE A 66 16.16 4.23 -10.23
N LYS A 67 16.35 4.83 -11.40
CA LYS A 67 16.55 6.28 -11.50
C LYS A 67 15.28 7.05 -11.21
N THR A 68 15.41 8.13 -10.47
CA THR A 68 14.38 9.13 -10.26
C THR A 68 14.76 10.43 -10.96
N THR A 69 13.92 11.45 -10.85
CA THR A 69 14.24 12.81 -11.33
C THR A 69 15.10 13.59 -10.34
N ASP A 70 15.31 13.04 -9.13
CA ASP A 70 16.21 13.59 -8.13
C ASP A 70 17.65 13.14 -8.36
N VAL A 71 18.55 13.65 -7.52
CA VAL A 71 19.94 13.17 -7.43
C VAL A 71 20.03 11.80 -6.73
N THR A 72 19.05 11.43 -5.94
CA THR A 72 19.00 10.15 -5.20
C THR A 72 18.13 9.16 -5.95
N ASP A 73 18.66 7.98 -6.24
CA ASP A 73 17.92 6.89 -6.87
C ASP A 73 16.81 6.38 -5.95
N GLY A 74 15.79 5.78 -6.53
CA GLY A 74 14.74 5.06 -5.79
C GLY A 74 15.11 3.59 -5.64
N ASN A 75 14.54 2.94 -4.62
CA ASN A 75 14.72 1.52 -4.36
C ASN A 75 13.38 0.81 -4.30
N GLY A 76 13.39 -0.50 -4.44
CA GLY A 76 12.22 -1.33 -4.27
C GLY A 76 12.55 -2.81 -4.31
N TYR A 77 11.58 -3.62 -3.89
CA TYR A 77 11.67 -5.07 -3.97
C TYR A 77 10.85 -5.54 -5.17
N LEU A 78 11.51 -6.18 -6.13
CA LEU A 78 10.93 -6.59 -7.40
C LEU A 78 10.82 -8.11 -7.49
N VAL A 79 9.62 -8.59 -7.83
CA VAL A 79 9.39 -9.97 -8.30
C VAL A 79 9.03 -9.89 -9.79
N LYS A 80 9.93 -10.36 -10.64
CA LYS A 80 9.73 -10.32 -12.09
C LYS A 80 8.76 -11.40 -12.57
N SER A 81 7.91 -11.05 -13.50
CA SER A 81 7.02 -11.99 -14.20
C SER A 81 7.82 -13.13 -14.84
N LYS A 82 7.30 -14.36 -14.75
CA LYS A 82 7.86 -15.56 -15.40
C LYS A 82 7.87 -15.47 -16.94
N ILE A 83 6.98 -14.66 -17.48
CA ILE A 83 6.86 -14.43 -18.94
C ILE A 83 7.10 -12.96 -19.24
N LYS A 84 7.38 -12.63 -20.50
CA LYS A 84 7.45 -11.22 -20.92
C LYS A 84 6.10 -10.55 -20.68
N SER A 85 6.06 -9.58 -19.78
CA SER A 85 4.84 -8.89 -19.36
C SER A 85 5.07 -7.38 -19.25
N ASN A 86 4.08 -6.62 -19.68
CA ASN A 86 4.02 -5.19 -19.44
C ASN A 86 3.02 -4.84 -18.31
N LYS A 87 2.50 -5.85 -17.61
CA LYS A 87 1.62 -5.67 -16.46
C LYS A 87 2.45 -5.54 -15.20
N TRP A 88 2.12 -4.56 -14.40
CA TRP A 88 2.81 -4.23 -13.14
C TRP A 88 1.79 -4.06 -12.02
N LEU A 89 2.14 -4.56 -10.85
CA LEU A 89 1.51 -4.21 -9.60
C LEU A 89 2.52 -3.45 -8.75
N PHE A 90 2.20 -2.21 -8.42
CA PHE A 90 2.96 -1.42 -7.46
C PHE A 90 2.37 -1.63 -6.08
N VAL A 91 3.22 -1.99 -5.12
CA VAL A 91 2.85 -2.27 -3.73
C VAL A 91 3.46 -1.18 -2.85
N TYR A 92 2.63 -0.51 -2.07
CA TYR A 92 3.04 0.57 -1.19
C TYR A 92 2.99 0.12 0.26
N GLN A 93 4.10 0.37 0.94
CA GLN A 93 4.32 0.06 2.35
C GLN A 93 3.38 0.84 3.28
N GLU A 94 3.18 0.32 4.47
CA GLU A 94 2.60 1.08 5.57
C GLU A 94 3.61 2.11 6.12
N TRP A 95 3.27 2.77 7.21
CA TRP A 95 4.15 3.75 7.86
C TRP A 95 5.45 3.16 8.45
N TRP A 96 5.56 1.82 8.47
CA TRP A 96 6.74 1.10 8.97
C TRP A 96 7.92 1.09 8.00
N GLY A 97 7.74 1.44 6.75
CA GLY A 97 8.75 1.32 5.71
C GLY A 97 8.67 0.00 4.92
N LEU A 98 9.54 -0.17 3.93
CA LEU A 98 9.63 -1.39 3.12
C LEU A 98 10.29 -2.52 3.93
N ASN A 99 9.57 -3.03 4.92
CA ASN A 99 10.00 -4.13 5.77
C ASN A 99 9.77 -5.50 5.11
N ASP A 100 10.22 -6.55 5.77
CA ASP A 100 10.14 -7.91 5.25
C ASP A 100 8.71 -8.47 5.18
N HIS A 101 7.75 -7.91 5.94
CA HIS A 101 6.34 -8.25 5.80
C HIS A 101 5.78 -7.75 4.47
N ILE A 102 6.16 -6.56 4.03
CA ILE A 102 5.73 -6.00 2.73
C ILE A 102 6.37 -6.78 1.57
N LYS A 103 7.64 -7.16 1.68
CA LYS A 103 8.30 -8.02 0.69
C LYS A 103 7.61 -9.38 0.58
N LYS A 104 7.26 -10.00 1.72
CA LYS A 104 6.46 -11.24 1.75
C LYS A 104 5.11 -11.05 1.09
N GLN A 105 4.43 -9.92 1.35
CA GLN A 105 3.14 -9.63 0.74
C GLN A 105 3.26 -9.48 -0.78
N ALA A 106 4.35 -8.88 -1.28
CA ALA A 106 4.63 -8.81 -2.71
C ALA A 106 4.79 -10.21 -3.34
N ASP A 107 5.50 -11.13 -2.68
CA ASP A 107 5.63 -12.54 -3.13
C ASP A 107 4.28 -13.26 -3.16
N ILE A 108 3.41 -13.04 -2.14
CA ILE A 108 2.06 -13.61 -2.08
C ILE A 108 1.23 -13.10 -3.26
N LEU A 109 1.15 -11.79 -3.46
CA LEU A 109 0.41 -11.17 -4.56
C LEU A 109 0.90 -11.66 -5.92
N TYR A 110 2.21 -11.81 -6.09
CA TYR A 110 2.79 -12.37 -7.31
C TYR A 110 2.28 -13.79 -7.59
N ASN A 111 2.24 -14.65 -6.57
CA ASN A 111 1.74 -16.02 -6.70
C ASN A 111 0.23 -16.05 -7.01
N GLU A 112 -0.56 -15.25 -6.31
CA GLU A 112 -2.01 -15.15 -6.52
C GLU A 112 -2.34 -14.67 -7.93
N MET A 113 -1.50 -13.82 -8.54
CA MET A 113 -1.61 -13.40 -9.94
C MET A 113 -0.99 -14.40 -10.93
N GLY A 114 -0.67 -15.63 -10.50
CA GLY A 114 -0.15 -16.70 -11.34
C GLY A 114 1.28 -16.47 -11.86
N GLY A 115 2.01 -15.50 -11.30
CA GLY A 115 3.39 -15.20 -11.69
C GLY A 115 3.54 -14.52 -13.07
N ASN A 116 2.47 -13.91 -13.60
CA ASN A 116 2.43 -13.31 -14.93
C ASN A 116 2.42 -11.76 -14.91
N VAL A 117 2.61 -11.17 -13.73
CA VAL A 117 2.66 -9.74 -13.48
C VAL A 117 3.97 -9.42 -12.77
N ASN A 118 4.63 -8.32 -13.14
CA ASN A 118 5.75 -7.82 -12.35
C ASN A 118 5.20 -7.17 -11.08
N VAL A 119 5.71 -7.53 -9.91
CA VAL A 119 5.31 -6.91 -8.64
C VAL A 119 6.48 -6.12 -8.10
N LEU A 120 6.29 -4.83 -7.88
CA LEU A 120 7.30 -3.93 -7.34
C LEU A 120 6.78 -3.31 -6.04
N ALA A 121 7.32 -3.76 -4.91
CA ALA A 121 7.13 -3.07 -3.64
C ALA A 121 8.12 -1.91 -3.56
N ILE A 122 7.58 -0.69 -3.57
CA ILE A 122 8.35 0.55 -3.69
C ILE A 122 8.77 1.02 -2.30
N ASP A 123 10.05 1.36 -2.16
CA ASP A 123 10.57 1.95 -0.94
C ASP A 123 10.30 3.45 -0.94
N MET A 124 9.38 3.87 -0.09
CA MET A 124 8.95 5.26 0.02
C MET A 124 9.78 6.05 1.06
N TYR A 125 10.71 5.41 1.77
CA TYR A 125 11.47 6.04 2.85
C TYR A 125 12.99 5.99 2.68
N ASP A 126 13.47 5.74 1.44
CA ASP A 126 14.90 5.72 1.11
C ASP A 126 15.70 4.76 2.03
N GLY A 127 15.20 3.54 2.20
CA GLY A 127 15.84 2.48 2.98
C GLY A 127 15.50 2.47 4.48
N LYS A 128 14.73 3.43 4.97
CA LYS A 128 14.39 3.47 6.40
C LYS A 128 13.25 2.52 6.70
N VAL A 129 13.44 1.70 7.74
CA VAL A 129 12.44 0.80 8.31
C VAL A 129 12.31 1.09 9.79
N ALA A 130 11.10 1.40 10.24
CA ALA A 130 10.83 1.68 11.63
C ALA A 130 10.63 0.40 12.42
N THR A 131 11.19 0.36 13.63
CA THR A 131 11.02 -0.72 14.62
C THR A 131 10.25 -0.25 15.84
N THR A 132 10.01 1.05 15.95
CA THR A 132 9.19 1.68 17.01
C THR A 132 8.12 2.55 16.39
N ARG A 133 7.04 2.84 17.14
CA ARG A 133 5.98 3.74 16.70
C ARG A 133 6.49 5.18 16.52
N GLU A 134 7.41 5.58 17.37
CA GLU A 134 8.06 6.90 17.34
C GLU A 134 8.83 7.10 16.03
N ASP A 135 9.61 6.09 15.60
CA ASP A 135 10.33 6.13 14.34
C ASP A 135 9.37 6.12 13.14
N ALA A 136 8.32 5.30 13.18
CA ALA A 136 7.32 5.24 12.13
C ALA A 136 6.60 6.60 11.97
N ALA A 137 6.19 7.21 13.08
CA ALA A 137 5.60 8.54 13.10
C ALA A 137 6.57 9.59 12.53
N LYS A 138 7.82 9.57 12.97
CA LYS A 138 8.87 10.46 12.49
C LYS A 138 9.12 10.34 11.00
N TYR A 139 9.20 9.10 10.46
CA TYR A 139 9.43 8.89 9.02
C TYR A 139 8.24 9.38 8.21
N MET A 140 7.02 9.10 8.64
CA MET A 140 5.81 9.56 7.96
C MET A 140 5.68 11.09 7.98
N GLN A 141 5.98 11.75 9.12
CA GLN A 141 5.95 13.21 9.26
C GLN A 141 7.04 13.91 8.43
N SER A 142 8.23 13.32 8.35
CA SER A 142 9.36 13.88 7.64
C SER A 142 9.42 13.53 6.15
N ALA A 143 8.45 12.76 5.67
CA ALA A 143 8.39 12.35 4.27
C ALA A 143 8.09 13.56 3.37
N ASP A 144 9.05 13.93 2.52
CA ASP A 144 8.89 15.01 1.55
C ASP A 144 8.03 14.54 0.37
N GLU A 145 6.89 15.17 0.18
CA GLU A 145 5.91 14.77 -0.84
C GLU A 145 6.51 14.79 -2.24
N LYS A 146 7.35 15.78 -2.54
CA LYS A 146 8.03 15.87 -3.83
C LYS A 146 8.99 14.72 -4.06
N ARG A 147 9.73 14.31 -3.03
CA ARG A 147 10.60 13.12 -3.08
C ARG A 147 9.79 11.87 -3.34
N LEU A 148 8.67 11.69 -2.65
CA LEU A 148 7.80 10.52 -2.83
C LEU A 148 7.20 10.47 -4.24
N GLU A 149 6.78 11.61 -4.81
CA GLU A 149 6.35 11.69 -6.22
C GLU A 149 7.47 11.33 -7.20
N ASN A 150 8.70 11.77 -6.93
CA ASN A 150 9.86 11.46 -7.76
C ASN A 150 10.19 9.97 -7.71
N ILE A 151 10.05 9.31 -6.56
CA ILE A 151 10.17 7.85 -6.42
C ILE A 151 9.12 7.14 -7.28
N VAL A 152 7.84 7.53 -7.17
CA VAL A 152 6.76 6.93 -7.97
C VAL A 152 7.00 7.13 -9.47
N ASN A 153 7.37 8.33 -9.89
CA ASN A 153 7.66 8.61 -11.31
C ASN A 153 8.89 7.82 -11.80
N GLY A 154 9.90 7.63 -10.96
CA GLY A 154 11.05 6.77 -11.25
C GLY A 154 10.64 5.32 -11.43
N ALA A 155 9.79 4.78 -10.56
CA ALA A 155 9.24 3.43 -10.69
C ALA A 155 8.41 3.26 -11.98
N LEU A 156 7.61 4.26 -12.35
CA LEU A 156 6.86 4.28 -13.61
C LEU A 156 7.79 4.30 -14.82
N ALA A 157 8.86 5.08 -14.78
CA ALA A 157 9.88 5.12 -15.83
C ALA A 157 10.62 3.78 -15.95
N TYR A 158 10.95 3.14 -14.82
CA TYR A 158 11.56 1.81 -14.75
C TYR A 158 10.64 0.74 -15.35
N ALA A 159 9.35 0.78 -15.04
CA ALA A 159 8.35 -0.13 -15.61
C ALA A 159 8.20 0.06 -17.13
N GLY A 160 8.51 1.25 -17.64
CA GLY A 160 8.53 1.61 -19.04
C GLY A 160 7.22 2.19 -19.58
N LYS A 161 7.31 2.95 -20.65
CA LYS A 161 6.19 3.75 -21.22
C LYS A 161 4.95 2.93 -21.63
N LYS A 162 5.10 1.62 -21.86
CA LYS A 162 4.00 0.71 -22.25
C LYS A 162 3.47 -0.09 -21.07
N ALA A 163 3.97 0.15 -19.85
CA ALA A 163 3.51 -0.55 -18.68
C ALA A 163 2.02 -0.26 -18.41
N LYS A 164 1.31 -1.29 -17.97
CA LYS A 164 -0.04 -1.23 -17.42
C LYS A 164 0.06 -1.46 -15.93
N VAL A 165 -0.23 -0.44 -15.16
CA VAL A 165 0.07 -0.39 -13.72
C VAL A 165 -1.23 -0.40 -12.92
N ALA A 166 -1.37 -1.39 -12.05
CA ALA A 166 -2.26 -1.35 -10.92
C ALA A 166 -1.46 -1.05 -9.66
N SER A 167 -2.10 -0.55 -8.63
CA SER A 167 -1.46 -0.24 -7.36
C SER A 167 -2.28 -0.70 -6.17
N ILE A 168 -1.60 -1.10 -5.11
CA ILE A 168 -2.18 -1.47 -3.83
C ILE A 168 -1.30 -0.96 -2.71
N GLY A 169 -1.89 -0.66 -1.57
CA GLY A 169 -1.16 -0.26 -0.39
C GLY A 169 -2.06 -0.23 0.84
N TRP A 170 -1.45 -0.15 2.00
CA TRP A 170 -2.14 -0.14 3.28
C TRP A 170 -1.77 1.12 4.07
N CYS A 171 -2.71 1.71 4.80
CA CYS A 171 -2.50 2.89 5.61
C CYS A 171 -1.84 4.04 4.80
N PHE A 172 -0.66 4.50 5.18
CA PHE A 172 0.15 5.46 4.40
C PHE A 172 0.25 5.06 2.92
N GLY A 173 0.54 3.79 2.65
CA GLY A 173 0.63 3.25 1.29
C GLY A 173 -0.72 3.22 0.55
N GLY A 174 -1.84 3.17 1.24
CA GLY A 174 -3.17 3.28 0.62
C GLY A 174 -3.38 4.64 -0.05
N GLY A 175 -3.00 5.73 0.63
CA GLY A 175 -2.99 7.08 0.05
C GLY A 175 -2.05 7.19 -1.15
N TRP A 176 -0.85 6.63 -1.03
CA TRP A 176 0.13 6.62 -2.13
C TRP A 176 -0.26 5.71 -3.29
N SER A 177 -0.98 4.62 -3.04
CA SER A 177 -1.57 3.80 -4.10
C SER A 177 -2.53 4.63 -4.95
N LEU A 178 -3.44 5.37 -4.34
CA LEU A 178 -4.37 6.27 -5.04
C LEU A 178 -3.61 7.38 -5.80
N LYS A 179 -2.65 8.04 -5.16
CA LYS A 179 -1.84 9.08 -5.80
C LYS A 179 -1.01 8.53 -6.97
N SER A 180 -0.46 7.32 -6.83
CA SER A 180 0.24 6.62 -7.90
C SER A 180 -0.65 6.34 -9.11
N ALA A 181 -1.90 5.92 -8.90
CA ALA A 181 -2.86 5.73 -9.99
C ALA A 181 -3.09 7.04 -10.77
N ILE A 182 -3.19 8.18 -10.06
CA ILE A 182 -3.30 9.51 -10.70
C ILE A 182 -2.03 9.87 -11.49
N LEU A 183 -0.84 9.68 -10.90
CA LEU A 183 0.44 9.95 -11.55
C LEU A 183 0.69 9.04 -12.75
N SER A 184 0.20 7.81 -12.72
CA SER A 184 0.33 6.83 -13.81
C SER A 184 -0.46 7.20 -15.06
N LYS A 185 -1.46 8.08 -14.96
CA LYS A 185 -2.24 8.58 -16.12
C LYS A 185 -2.77 7.43 -16.99
N LYS A 186 -2.33 7.39 -18.25
CA LYS A 186 -2.75 6.36 -19.23
C LYS A 186 -2.19 4.96 -18.95
N GLN A 187 -1.22 4.83 -18.06
CA GLN A 187 -0.68 3.54 -17.63
C GLN A 187 -1.53 2.89 -16.53
N ALA A 188 -2.31 3.67 -15.79
CA ALA A 188 -3.16 3.16 -14.73
C ALA A 188 -4.26 2.23 -15.27
N ILE A 189 -4.42 1.08 -14.62
CA ILE A 189 -5.49 0.09 -14.90
C ILE A 189 -6.21 -0.37 -13.63
N GLY A 190 -5.85 0.11 -12.46
CA GLY A 190 -6.42 -0.18 -11.15
C GLY A 190 -5.59 0.40 -10.03
#